data_8fff34d1659b1dbc7cd5a1694503338c
#
_entry.id   8fff34d1659b1dbc7cd5a1694503338c
#
_cell.length_a   1.000
_cell.length_b   1.000
_cell.length_c   1.000
_cell.angle_alpha   90.00
_cell.angle_beta   90.00
_cell.angle_gamma   90.00
#
_symmetry.space_group_name_H-M   'P 1'
#
loop_
_entity.id
_entity.type
_entity.pdbx_description
1 polymer ?
#
loop_
_entity_poly.entity_id
_entity_poly.type
_entity_poly.pdbx_seq_one_letter_code
_entity_poly.pdbx_strand_id
1 'polypeptide(L)'
;MKKDYWIVIGVLFCVLLNTSCTSDEDSKSIQEEKIVEPVIKQTPGGIILTEDQMQMVDNNNQFSLNLMRETSKGVTGNMVISPLSVAYMLGMLNDGASGTTRQELIHALCFDRYNTKAINEFFGNLMTNTPLVDEQVELGIANLLLSNKTIGAEFSGQYAANMKGYYQASVECMDFSKSDEVAGLVNDWCDKTTKGMIPQILNSNEVSPSDVAILLNSVFFKAQWHYGFEEQNTTMQDFTTADGNKVKMPMMAQIVTTEYLKDETVQAVRLPYHDGKYGMLFLLPTNESMSLNELLSTLTAERWKQLVANMHLQNTMLQIPRFEVSTEQYLKDPLMTMGVKAAFSRFDADFSGMLKDPSIPLFINLMKQRIQITVDEKGTMAASATVSTVTTGKPQAEFVANRPFLFAITEKDSNLILFIGKISGQS
;
A
#
# COMPACT_ATOMS: atom_id res chain seq x y z
N MET A 1 -2.50 -31.35 31.61
CA MET A 1 -1.45 -31.97 30.79
C MET A 1 -1.26 -31.08 29.59
N LYS A 2 -0.22 -30.24 29.60
CA LYS A 2 0.18 -29.34 28.48
C LYS A 2 1.01 -30.18 27.50
N LYS A 3 0.72 -30.09 26.24
CA LYS A 3 1.61 -30.61 25.18
C LYS A 3 2.08 -29.41 24.34
N ASP A 4 3.33 -29.07 24.55
CA ASP A 4 4.07 -28.09 23.77
C ASP A 4 4.48 -28.73 22.44
N TYR A 5 4.09 -28.15 21.32
CA TYR A 5 4.60 -28.51 19.98
C TYR A 5 5.63 -27.46 19.55
N TRP A 6 6.88 -27.85 19.60
CA TRP A 6 7.98 -27.14 18.95
C TRP A 6 8.06 -27.60 17.49
N ILE A 7 7.86 -26.70 16.55
CA ILE A 7 8.20 -26.95 15.15
C ILE A 7 9.62 -26.47 14.92
N VAL A 8 10.55 -27.42 14.81
CA VAL A 8 11.93 -27.18 14.40
C VAL A 8 11.95 -27.29 12.86
N ILE A 9 12.15 -26.17 12.18
CA ILE A 9 12.45 -26.17 10.75
C ILE A 9 13.96 -26.41 10.62
N GLY A 10 14.32 -27.64 10.26
CA GLY A 10 15.68 -28.03 9.97
C GLY A 10 16.13 -27.53 8.60
N VAL A 11 17.09 -26.62 8.59
CA VAL A 11 17.82 -26.24 7.38
C VAL A 11 18.87 -27.34 7.11
N LEU A 12 18.71 -28.08 6.03
CA LEU A 12 19.65 -29.11 5.60
C LEU A 12 20.82 -28.46 4.84
N PHE A 13 21.96 -28.40 5.49
CA PHE A 13 23.22 -27.97 4.90
C PHE A 13 23.85 -29.16 4.13
N CYS A 14 23.88 -29.12 2.80
CA CYS A 14 24.68 -30.00 1.99
C CYS A 14 26.10 -29.41 1.81
N VAL A 15 27.03 -29.88 2.58
CA VAL A 15 28.46 -29.64 2.35
C VAL A 15 28.98 -30.71 1.35
N LEU A 16 29.31 -30.29 0.15
CA LEU A 16 30.11 -31.12 -0.76
C LEU A 16 31.58 -30.72 -0.68
N LEU A 17 32.35 -31.59 -0.05
CA LEU A 17 33.80 -31.55 -0.11
C LEU A 17 34.26 -32.07 -1.47
N ASN A 18 34.95 -31.25 -2.25
CA ASN A 18 35.78 -31.73 -3.34
C ASN A 18 37.24 -31.37 -3.08
N THR A 19 38.06 -32.43 -2.98
CA THR A 19 39.50 -32.39 -2.83
C THR A 19 40.18 -32.16 -4.18
N SER A 20 41.06 -31.17 -4.20
CA SER A 20 42.38 -31.02 -4.83
C SER A 20 42.71 -31.74 -6.13
N CYS A 21 43.18 -30.96 -7.10
CA CYS A 21 44.53 -31.16 -7.67
C CYS A 21 45.06 -29.87 -8.32
N THR A 22 46.31 -29.59 -8.06
CA THR A 22 47.15 -28.45 -8.42
C THR A 22 47.42 -28.31 -9.90
N SER A 23 47.38 -27.07 -10.43
CA SER A 23 48.36 -26.56 -11.40
C SER A 23 48.33 -25.03 -11.37
N ASP A 24 49.52 -24.44 -11.19
CA ASP A 24 49.79 -23.01 -11.19
C ASP A 24 49.43 -22.38 -12.54
N GLU A 25 48.60 -21.35 -12.53
CA GLU A 25 48.63 -20.24 -13.47
C GLU A 25 47.87 -19.05 -12.86
N ASP A 26 48.44 -17.85 -13.02
CA ASP A 26 47.99 -16.56 -12.51
C ASP A 26 46.48 -16.31 -12.70
N SER A 27 45.68 -16.69 -11.75
CA SER A 27 44.27 -16.23 -11.66
C SER A 27 44.18 -15.10 -10.65
N LYS A 28 43.99 -13.87 -11.14
CA LYS A 28 43.45 -12.77 -10.34
C LYS A 28 42.24 -13.31 -9.61
N SER A 29 42.35 -13.48 -8.31
CA SER A 29 41.21 -13.83 -7.45
C SER A 29 40.17 -12.71 -7.58
N ILE A 30 39.12 -12.98 -8.33
CA ILE A 30 37.86 -12.21 -8.22
C ILE A 30 37.40 -12.54 -6.80
N GLN A 31 37.58 -11.59 -5.89
CA GLN A 31 36.95 -11.67 -4.57
C GLN A 31 35.46 -11.68 -4.86
N GLU A 32 34.79 -12.80 -4.67
CA GLU A 32 33.33 -12.86 -4.62
C GLU A 32 32.89 -11.89 -3.53
N GLU A 33 32.32 -10.80 -3.93
CA GLU A 33 31.75 -9.81 -3.01
C GLU A 33 30.69 -10.52 -2.19
N LYS A 34 30.92 -10.62 -0.88
CA LYS A 34 30.01 -11.35 0.01
C LYS A 34 28.67 -10.64 0.05
N ILE A 35 27.69 -11.19 -0.64
CA ILE A 35 26.30 -10.70 -0.61
C ILE A 35 25.76 -10.89 0.81
N VAL A 36 25.32 -9.81 1.42
CA VAL A 36 24.73 -9.81 2.76
C VAL A 36 23.24 -9.55 2.61
N GLU A 37 22.43 -10.52 3.04
CA GLU A 37 20.98 -10.32 3.12
C GLU A 37 20.65 -9.47 4.35
N PRO A 38 19.91 -8.36 4.17
CA PRO A 38 19.46 -7.55 5.30
C PRO A 38 18.40 -8.31 6.11
N VAL A 39 18.47 -8.17 7.43
CA VAL A 39 17.50 -8.77 8.36
C VAL A 39 16.79 -7.67 9.12
N ILE A 40 15.48 -7.59 8.95
CA ILE A 40 14.60 -6.69 9.72
C ILE A 40 14.03 -7.48 10.90
N LYS A 41 14.17 -6.91 12.10
CA LYS A 41 13.67 -7.52 13.33
C LYS A 41 12.14 -7.43 13.37
N GLN A 42 11.49 -8.57 13.59
CA GLN A 42 10.07 -8.61 13.92
C GLN A 42 9.84 -8.08 15.34
N THR A 43 8.79 -7.26 15.49
CA THR A 43 8.41 -6.67 16.76
C THR A 43 7.02 -7.18 17.17
N PRO A 44 6.93 -8.10 18.13
CA PRO A 44 5.63 -8.57 18.60
C PRO A 44 4.76 -7.42 19.14
N GLY A 45 3.54 -7.34 18.68
CA GLY A 45 2.56 -6.34 19.15
C GLY A 45 2.63 -4.97 18.50
N GLY A 46 3.39 -4.78 17.42
CA GLY A 46 3.30 -3.57 16.63
C GLY A 46 4.60 -3.06 16.01
N ILE A 47 4.53 -1.87 15.40
CA ILE A 47 5.65 -1.21 14.74
C ILE A 47 6.37 -0.34 15.77
N ILE A 48 7.66 -0.62 16.04
CA ILE A 48 8.49 0.31 16.82
C ILE A 48 9.24 1.19 15.83
N LEU A 49 8.97 2.49 15.88
CA LEU A 49 9.58 3.50 15.02
C LEU A 49 10.52 4.40 15.83
N THR A 50 11.69 4.69 15.28
CA THR A 50 12.56 5.75 15.79
C THR A 50 11.93 7.12 15.51
N GLU A 51 12.46 8.19 16.13
CA GLU A 51 12.01 9.55 15.85
C GLU A 51 12.16 9.91 14.36
N ASP A 52 13.29 9.54 13.74
CA ASP A 52 13.50 9.73 12.30
C ASP A 52 12.48 8.94 11.47
N GLN A 53 12.16 7.70 11.85
CA GLN A 53 11.17 6.89 11.15
C GLN A 53 9.74 7.44 11.33
N MET A 54 9.41 8.02 12.48
CA MET A 54 8.14 8.75 12.65
C MET A 54 8.05 9.96 11.70
N GLN A 55 9.15 10.70 11.51
CA GLN A 55 9.20 11.76 10.52
C GLN A 55 9.07 11.21 9.09
N MET A 56 9.62 10.02 8.80
CA MET A 56 9.43 9.35 7.50
C MET A 56 7.97 8.92 7.29
N VAL A 57 7.22 8.58 8.35
CA VAL A 57 5.76 8.36 8.24
C VAL A 57 5.04 9.65 7.84
N ASP A 58 5.35 10.80 8.45
CA ASP A 58 4.77 12.08 8.07
C ASP A 58 5.07 12.41 6.59
N ASN A 59 6.31 12.16 6.13
CA ASN A 59 6.70 12.33 4.73
C ASN A 59 5.96 11.37 3.80
N ASN A 60 5.82 10.10 4.18
CA ASN A 60 5.05 9.10 3.42
C ASN A 60 3.56 9.46 3.35
N ASN A 61 3.00 10.05 4.41
CA ASN A 61 1.65 10.56 4.38
C ASN A 61 1.52 11.76 3.43
N GLN A 62 2.53 12.64 3.36
CA GLN A 62 2.56 13.72 2.36
C GLN A 62 2.58 13.18 0.94
N PHE A 63 3.43 12.17 0.68
CA PHE A 63 3.41 11.43 -0.60
C PHE A 63 2.03 10.84 -0.88
N SER A 64 1.41 10.21 0.12
CA SER A 64 0.09 9.58 0.01
C SER A 64 -1.00 10.57 -0.43
N LEU A 65 -1.01 11.74 0.19
CA LEU A 65 -1.95 12.81 -0.12
C LEU A 65 -1.67 13.43 -1.50
N ASN A 66 -0.40 13.61 -1.85
CA ASN A 66 -0.01 14.09 -3.18
C ASN A 66 -0.44 13.09 -4.26
N LEU A 67 -0.17 11.79 -4.07
CA LEU A 67 -0.56 10.75 -5.02
C LEU A 67 -2.07 10.68 -5.17
N MET A 68 -2.84 10.70 -4.08
CA MET A 68 -4.31 10.71 -4.13
C MET A 68 -4.82 11.94 -4.91
N ARG A 69 -4.22 13.10 -4.71
CA ARG A 69 -4.57 14.33 -5.42
C ARG A 69 -4.32 14.20 -6.93
N GLU A 70 -3.18 13.66 -7.32
CA GLU A 70 -2.82 13.51 -8.74
C GLU A 70 -3.66 12.42 -9.42
N THR A 71 -3.86 11.27 -8.77
CA THR A 71 -4.65 10.16 -9.34
C THR A 71 -6.15 10.47 -9.41
N SER A 72 -6.66 11.36 -8.54
CA SER A 72 -8.08 11.74 -8.53
C SER A 72 -8.45 12.76 -9.59
N LYS A 73 -7.47 13.42 -10.24
CA LYS A 73 -7.72 14.39 -11.31
C LYS A 73 -8.43 13.72 -12.50
N GLY A 74 -9.55 14.28 -12.92
CA GLY A 74 -10.34 13.74 -14.02
C GLY A 74 -11.15 12.48 -13.71
N VAL A 75 -11.03 11.91 -12.50
CA VAL A 75 -11.85 10.77 -12.07
C VAL A 75 -13.12 11.31 -11.39
N THR A 76 -14.28 11.09 -12.02
CA THR A 76 -15.59 11.49 -11.47
C THR A 76 -16.20 10.44 -10.56
N GLY A 77 -15.90 9.17 -10.78
CA GLY A 77 -16.42 8.02 -10.03
C GLY A 77 -15.73 7.77 -8.68
N ASN A 78 -16.14 6.67 -8.07
CA ASN A 78 -15.50 6.13 -6.87
C ASN A 78 -14.08 5.68 -7.22
N MET A 79 -13.13 5.85 -6.29
CA MET A 79 -11.78 5.32 -6.45
C MET A 79 -11.12 5.03 -5.11
N VAL A 80 -10.14 4.13 -5.15
CA VAL A 80 -9.26 3.81 -4.03
C VAL A 80 -7.84 3.54 -4.53
N ILE A 81 -6.86 3.98 -3.76
CA ILE A 81 -5.44 3.65 -3.95
C ILE A 81 -4.83 3.18 -2.63
N SER A 82 -3.74 2.43 -2.69
CA SER A 82 -2.84 2.20 -1.57
C SER A 82 -1.53 2.94 -1.82
N PRO A 83 -1.37 4.14 -1.28
CA PRO A 83 -0.14 4.90 -1.46
C PRO A 83 1.08 4.21 -0.86
N LEU A 84 0.90 3.48 0.25
CA LEU A 84 1.97 2.71 0.87
C LEU A 84 2.53 1.65 -0.08
N SER A 85 1.66 0.97 -0.83
CA SER A 85 2.04 0.01 -1.86
C SER A 85 2.87 0.66 -2.98
N VAL A 86 2.46 1.85 -3.43
CA VAL A 86 3.23 2.61 -4.43
C VAL A 86 4.57 3.08 -3.86
N ALA A 87 4.59 3.51 -2.59
CA ALA A 87 5.83 3.90 -1.91
C ALA A 87 6.83 2.73 -1.82
N TYR A 88 6.38 1.50 -1.56
CA TYR A 88 7.24 0.31 -1.62
C TYR A 88 7.82 0.10 -3.03
N MET A 89 7.01 0.22 -4.08
CA MET A 89 7.51 0.12 -5.46
C MET A 89 8.58 1.19 -5.76
N LEU A 90 8.34 2.45 -5.37
CA LEU A 90 9.33 3.51 -5.54
C LEU A 90 10.59 3.28 -4.69
N GLY A 91 10.45 2.73 -3.49
CA GLY A 91 11.58 2.33 -2.64
C GLY A 91 12.44 1.22 -3.27
N MET A 92 11.80 0.21 -3.86
CA MET A 92 12.50 -0.85 -4.60
C MET A 92 13.26 -0.28 -5.81
N LEU A 93 12.64 0.63 -6.56
CA LEU A 93 13.29 1.31 -7.68
C LEU A 93 14.45 2.19 -7.21
N ASN A 94 14.28 2.92 -6.10
CA ASN A 94 15.32 3.77 -5.52
C ASN A 94 16.58 2.99 -5.11
N ASP A 95 16.44 1.75 -4.64
CA ASP A 95 17.58 0.91 -4.26
C ASP A 95 18.53 0.67 -5.43
N GLY A 96 17.99 0.45 -6.62
CA GLY A 96 18.78 0.21 -7.82
C GLY A 96 19.03 1.42 -8.72
N ALA A 97 18.43 2.58 -8.40
CA ALA A 97 18.56 3.80 -9.19
C ALA A 97 19.85 4.57 -8.89
N SER A 98 20.27 5.43 -9.82
CA SER A 98 21.40 6.35 -9.68
C SER A 98 21.07 7.73 -10.27
N GLY A 99 21.93 8.71 -10.01
CA GLY A 99 21.84 10.05 -10.61
C GLY A 99 20.47 10.73 -10.44
N THR A 100 19.98 11.31 -11.53
CA THR A 100 18.69 12.03 -11.59
C THR A 100 17.51 11.11 -11.30
N THR A 101 17.56 9.86 -11.77
CA THR A 101 16.48 8.89 -11.53
C THR A 101 16.25 8.68 -10.03
N ARG A 102 17.33 8.47 -9.27
CA ARG A 102 17.24 8.35 -7.80
C ARG A 102 16.73 9.62 -7.14
N GLN A 103 17.22 10.77 -7.56
CA GLN A 103 16.81 12.07 -6.97
C GLN A 103 15.31 12.32 -7.16
N GLU A 104 14.77 12.06 -8.35
CA GLU A 104 13.35 12.22 -8.64
C GLU A 104 12.48 11.25 -7.82
N LEU A 105 12.91 9.99 -7.63
CA LEU A 105 12.20 9.01 -6.80
C LEU A 105 12.16 9.43 -5.33
N ILE A 106 13.30 9.84 -4.78
CA ILE A 106 13.41 10.30 -3.39
C ILE A 106 12.56 11.56 -3.18
N HIS A 107 12.61 12.51 -4.11
CA HIS A 107 11.84 13.74 -4.06
C HIS A 107 10.33 13.48 -4.09
N ALA A 108 9.87 12.63 -4.98
CA ALA A 108 8.46 12.24 -5.06
C ALA A 108 7.96 11.58 -3.75
N LEU A 109 8.78 10.74 -3.12
CA LEU A 109 8.52 10.13 -1.81
C LEU A 109 8.60 11.14 -0.63
N CYS A 110 9.02 12.38 -0.87
CA CYS A 110 9.31 13.39 0.16
C CYS A 110 10.44 12.97 1.12
N PHE A 111 11.41 12.19 0.64
CA PHE A 111 12.51 11.62 1.43
C PHE A 111 13.88 12.28 1.15
N ASP A 112 13.92 13.52 0.66
CA ASP A 112 15.13 14.23 0.22
C ASP A 112 16.29 14.23 1.24
N ARG A 113 16.00 14.09 2.54
CA ARG A 113 17.00 14.08 3.61
C ARG A 113 17.57 12.70 3.94
N TYR A 114 17.02 11.64 3.34
CA TYR A 114 17.35 10.26 3.69
C TYR A 114 18.12 9.57 2.57
N ASN A 115 19.13 8.78 2.95
CA ASN A 115 19.84 7.94 2.01
C ASN A 115 19.08 6.63 1.73
N THR A 116 19.48 5.94 0.67
CA THR A 116 18.84 4.68 0.25
C THR A 116 18.77 3.63 1.37
N LYS A 117 19.82 3.52 2.20
CA LYS A 117 19.83 2.57 3.32
C LYS A 117 18.74 2.89 4.36
N ALA A 118 18.62 4.15 4.77
CA ALA A 118 17.58 4.57 5.72
C ALA A 118 16.17 4.35 5.16
N ILE A 119 15.97 4.59 3.85
CA ILE A 119 14.69 4.34 3.16
C ILE A 119 14.37 2.85 3.17
N ASN A 120 15.34 2.00 2.84
CA ASN A 120 15.15 0.55 2.85
C ASN A 120 14.86 0.02 4.26
N GLU A 121 15.58 0.48 5.27
CA GLU A 121 15.34 0.10 6.68
C GLU A 121 13.95 0.53 7.16
N PHE A 122 13.51 1.73 6.80
CA PHE A 122 12.17 2.21 7.11
C PHE A 122 11.09 1.34 6.45
N PHE A 123 11.16 1.15 5.14
CA PHE A 123 10.20 0.30 4.44
C PHE A 123 10.26 -1.16 4.88
N GLY A 124 11.44 -1.69 5.17
CA GLY A 124 11.61 -3.04 5.71
C GLY A 124 10.95 -3.19 7.09
N ASN A 125 11.08 -2.18 7.95
CA ASN A 125 10.39 -2.15 9.24
C ASN A 125 8.87 -2.17 9.06
N LEU A 126 8.33 -1.29 8.21
CA LEU A 126 6.89 -1.27 7.92
C LEU A 126 6.43 -2.59 7.29
N MET A 127 7.14 -3.11 6.29
CA MET A 127 6.79 -4.35 5.57
C MET A 127 6.68 -5.55 6.51
N THR A 128 7.61 -5.63 7.46
CA THR A 128 7.70 -6.75 8.40
C THR A 128 6.69 -6.63 9.55
N ASN A 129 6.50 -5.43 10.09
CA ASN A 129 5.81 -5.25 11.35
C ASN A 129 4.37 -4.75 11.21
N THR A 130 4.03 -4.03 10.14
CA THR A 130 2.64 -3.57 9.93
C THR A 130 1.63 -4.73 9.95
N PRO A 131 1.85 -5.89 9.30
CA PRO A 131 0.90 -7.00 9.40
C PRO A 131 0.79 -7.65 10.79
N LEU A 132 1.71 -7.34 11.70
CA LEU A 132 1.76 -7.91 13.07
C LEU A 132 1.14 -7.00 14.13
N VAL A 133 0.65 -5.82 13.74
CA VAL A 133 0.05 -4.82 14.66
C VAL A 133 -1.20 -5.37 15.33
N ASP A 134 -2.04 -6.08 14.58
CA ASP A 134 -3.26 -6.72 15.08
C ASP A 134 -3.44 -8.08 14.39
N GLU A 135 -3.43 -9.17 15.16
CA GLU A 135 -3.53 -10.54 14.65
C GLU A 135 -4.90 -10.88 14.03
N GLN A 136 -5.95 -10.10 14.34
CA GLN A 136 -7.29 -10.26 13.79
C GLN A 136 -7.52 -9.42 12.53
N VAL A 137 -6.56 -8.57 12.18
CA VAL A 137 -6.56 -7.81 10.92
C VAL A 137 -5.71 -8.54 9.90
N GLU A 138 -6.32 -8.90 8.79
CA GLU A 138 -5.60 -9.50 7.67
C GLU A 138 -5.10 -8.40 6.74
N LEU A 139 -3.86 -7.98 6.92
CA LEU A 139 -3.14 -7.09 6.00
C LEU A 139 -2.07 -7.91 5.26
N GLY A 140 -2.29 -8.11 3.97
CA GLY A 140 -1.32 -8.77 3.11
C GLY A 140 -0.63 -7.76 2.20
N ILE A 141 0.70 -7.81 2.17
CA ILE A 141 1.53 -6.99 1.28
C ILE A 141 2.52 -7.95 0.62
N ALA A 142 2.58 -7.97 -0.70
CA ALA A 142 3.49 -8.83 -1.43
C ALA A 142 4.11 -8.09 -2.62
N ASN A 143 5.39 -8.38 -2.89
CA ASN A 143 6.15 -7.80 -3.99
C ASN A 143 6.69 -8.91 -4.89
N LEU A 144 6.64 -8.70 -6.20
CA LEU A 144 7.17 -9.60 -7.21
C LEU A 144 8.03 -8.81 -8.20
N LEU A 145 9.25 -9.30 -8.40
CA LEU A 145 10.20 -8.76 -9.37
C LEU A 145 10.54 -9.84 -10.39
N LEU A 146 10.29 -9.55 -11.64
CA LEU A 146 10.64 -10.43 -12.76
C LEU A 146 11.71 -9.76 -13.62
N SER A 147 12.75 -10.49 -14.01
CA SER A 147 13.74 -10.08 -14.99
C SER A 147 13.70 -10.96 -16.23
N ASN A 148 14.06 -10.38 -17.39
CA ASN A 148 13.97 -11.07 -18.69
C ASN A 148 15.28 -11.77 -19.07
N LYS A 149 15.32 -13.07 -18.89
CA LYS A 149 16.49 -13.88 -19.25
C LYS A 149 16.79 -13.90 -20.75
N THR A 150 15.78 -13.68 -21.61
CA THR A 150 15.94 -13.75 -23.08
C THR A 150 16.91 -12.70 -23.61
N ILE A 151 16.94 -11.53 -22.95
CA ILE A 151 17.86 -10.44 -23.29
C ILE A 151 19.04 -10.35 -22.32
N GLY A 152 19.24 -11.37 -21.47
CA GLY A 152 20.31 -11.40 -20.48
C GLY A 152 20.12 -10.50 -19.26
N ALA A 153 18.92 -9.95 -19.08
CA ALA A 153 18.62 -9.12 -17.93
C ALA A 153 18.44 -10.00 -16.68
N GLU A 154 19.44 -9.98 -15.81
CA GLU A 154 19.40 -10.62 -14.51
C GLU A 154 19.67 -9.60 -13.41
N PHE A 155 18.91 -9.65 -12.32
CA PHE A 155 19.16 -8.78 -11.18
C PHE A 155 20.52 -9.07 -10.54
N SER A 156 21.21 -8.01 -10.08
CA SER A 156 22.44 -8.14 -9.32
C SER A 156 22.17 -8.85 -7.99
N GLY A 157 23.18 -9.58 -7.49
CA GLY A 157 22.99 -10.35 -6.26
C GLY A 157 22.64 -9.47 -5.06
N GLN A 158 23.28 -8.30 -4.92
CA GLN A 158 23.00 -7.38 -3.81
C GLN A 158 21.61 -6.75 -3.93
N TYR A 159 21.20 -6.35 -5.13
CA TYR A 159 19.84 -5.82 -5.35
C TYR A 159 18.80 -6.89 -5.00
N ALA A 160 18.95 -8.12 -5.49
CA ALA A 160 18.03 -9.22 -5.17
C ALA A 160 17.97 -9.52 -3.66
N ALA A 161 19.13 -9.46 -2.97
CA ALA A 161 19.18 -9.63 -1.51
C ALA A 161 18.45 -8.51 -0.77
N ASN A 162 18.61 -7.24 -1.17
CA ASN A 162 17.91 -6.11 -0.60
C ASN A 162 16.38 -6.24 -0.82
N MET A 163 15.97 -6.65 -2.03
CA MET A 163 14.54 -6.85 -2.34
C MET A 163 13.91 -7.94 -1.47
N LYS A 164 14.61 -9.05 -1.25
CA LYS A 164 14.15 -10.12 -0.36
C LYS A 164 14.12 -9.68 1.10
N GLY A 165 15.18 -9.04 1.58
CA GLY A 165 15.35 -8.71 2.98
C GLY A 165 14.51 -7.53 3.46
N TYR A 166 14.44 -6.44 2.70
CA TYR A 166 13.67 -5.25 3.08
C TYR A 166 12.23 -5.29 2.61
N TYR A 167 11.98 -5.79 1.39
CA TYR A 167 10.67 -5.72 0.76
C TYR A 167 9.95 -7.06 0.69
N GLN A 168 10.55 -8.13 1.25
CA GLN A 168 10.01 -9.50 1.24
C GLN A 168 9.58 -9.95 -0.17
N ALA A 169 10.32 -9.48 -1.20
CA ALA A 169 9.95 -9.67 -2.58
C ALA A 169 10.31 -11.06 -3.09
N SER A 170 9.42 -11.66 -3.87
CA SER A 170 9.75 -12.77 -4.76
C SER A 170 10.53 -12.23 -5.95
N VAL A 171 11.67 -12.84 -6.25
CA VAL A 171 12.57 -12.41 -7.34
C VAL A 171 12.80 -13.59 -8.28
N GLU A 172 12.31 -13.46 -9.52
CA GLU A 172 12.33 -14.52 -10.53
C GLU A 172 12.96 -14.02 -11.84
N CYS A 173 13.46 -14.96 -12.66
CA CYS A 173 14.01 -14.66 -13.98
C CYS A 173 13.28 -15.51 -15.02
N MET A 174 12.57 -14.85 -15.97
CA MET A 174 11.66 -15.51 -16.90
C MET A 174 11.97 -15.17 -18.37
N ASP A 175 11.42 -15.97 -19.26
CA ASP A 175 11.45 -15.73 -20.72
C ASP A 175 10.22 -14.88 -21.12
N PHE A 176 10.41 -13.59 -21.34
CA PHE A 176 9.31 -12.68 -21.70
C PHE A 176 8.80 -12.85 -23.13
N SER A 177 9.46 -13.66 -23.98
CA SER A 177 8.88 -14.08 -25.27
C SER A 177 7.66 -14.97 -25.09
N LYS A 178 7.48 -15.54 -23.91
CA LYS A 178 6.35 -16.38 -23.51
C LYS A 178 5.37 -15.58 -22.63
N SER A 179 4.78 -14.56 -23.23
CA SER A 179 3.93 -13.59 -22.51
C SER A 179 2.77 -14.24 -21.74
N ASP A 180 2.17 -15.31 -22.26
CA ASP A 180 1.09 -16.04 -21.57
C ASP A 180 1.59 -16.75 -20.30
N GLU A 181 2.81 -17.36 -20.34
CA GLU A 181 3.41 -18.00 -19.16
C GLU A 181 3.74 -16.95 -18.08
N VAL A 182 4.28 -15.79 -18.50
CA VAL A 182 4.58 -14.68 -17.58
C VAL A 182 3.30 -14.12 -16.95
N ALA A 183 2.28 -13.83 -17.76
CA ALA A 183 1.00 -13.32 -17.26
C ALA A 183 0.32 -14.34 -16.33
N GLY A 184 0.36 -15.64 -16.68
CA GLY A 184 -0.16 -16.73 -15.85
C GLY A 184 0.51 -16.76 -14.48
N LEU A 185 1.85 -16.77 -14.43
CA LEU A 185 2.60 -16.78 -13.17
C LEU A 185 2.26 -15.55 -12.30
N VAL A 186 2.22 -14.37 -12.90
CA VAL A 186 1.90 -13.12 -12.21
C VAL A 186 0.49 -13.15 -11.62
N ASN A 187 -0.49 -13.61 -12.40
CA ASN A 187 -1.88 -13.66 -11.95
C ASN A 187 -2.07 -14.71 -10.84
N ASP A 188 -1.49 -15.91 -10.99
CA ASP A 188 -1.48 -16.94 -9.94
C ASP A 188 -0.83 -16.44 -8.64
N TRP A 189 0.28 -15.70 -8.76
CA TRP A 189 0.93 -15.06 -7.61
C TRP A 189 0.02 -14.02 -6.97
N CYS A 190 -0.62 -13.16 -7.77
CA CYS A 190 -1.52 -12.12 -7.28
C CYS A 190 -2.76 -12.70 -6.60
N ASP A 191 -3.42 -13.68 -7.23
CA ASP A 191 -4.57 -14.41 -6.68
C ASP A 191 -4.23 -15.04 -5.32
N LYS A 192 -3.11 -15.74 -5.24
CA LYS A 192 -2.63 -16.38 -4.02
C LYS A 192 -2.31 -15.37 -2.91
N THR A 193 -1.58 -14.31 -3.24
CA THR A 193 -1.16 -13.32 -2.24
C THR A 193 -2.30 -12.42 -1.77
N THR A 194 -3.33 -12.23 -2.59
CA THR A 194 -4.56 -11.49 -2.23
C THR A 194 -5.70 -12.42 -1.76
N LYS A 195 -5.43 -13.70 -1.54
CA LYS A 195 -6.44 -14.68 -1.10
C LYS A 195 -7.70 -14.71 -2.00
N GLY A 196 -7.50 -14.63 -3.31
CA GLY A 196 -8.57 -14.64 -4.31
C GLY A 196 -9.24 -13.30 -4.59
N MET A 197 -8.81 -12.22 -3.93
CA MET A 197 -9.43 -10.90 -4.11
C MET A 197 -9.07 -10.23 -5.44
N ILE A 198 -7.85 -10.45 -5.91
CA ILE A 198 -7.36 -9.92 -7.20
C ILE A 198 -6.85 -11.08 -8.04
N PRO A 199 -7.72 -11.80 -8.74
CA PRO A 199 -7.34 -12.98 -9.52
C PRO A 199 -6.55 -12.65 -10.78
N GLN A 200 -6.58 -11.39 -11.22
CA GLN A 200 -5.87 -10.94 -12.42
C GLN A 200 -5.38 -9.51 -12.27
N ILE A 201 -4.09 -9.29 -12.55
CA ILE A 201 -3.46 -7.96 -12.54
C ILE A 201 -2.71 -7.68 -13.86
N LEU A 202 -2.32 -8.70 -14.62
CA LEU A 202 -1.54 -8.58 -15.83
C LEU A 202 -2.20 -9.36 -16.98
N ASN A 203 -2.30 -8.72 -18.15
CA ASN A 203 -2.68 -9.38 -19.38
C ASN A 203 -1.44 -9.74 -20.19
N SER A 204 -1.48 -10.82 -20.98
CA SER A 204 -0.33 -11.24 -21.79
C SER A 204 0.08 -10.21 -22.85
N ASN A 205 -0.85 -9.40 -23.36
CA ASN A 205 -0.57 -8.30 -24.29
C ASN A 205 0.14 -7.09 -23.63
N GLU A 206 0.24 -7.04 -22.31
CA GLU A 206 1.00 -6.04 -21.56
C GLU A 206 2.46 -6.48 -21.31
N VAL A 207 2.82 -7.71 -21.68
CA VAL A 207 4.18 -8.25 -21.58
C VAL A 207 4.85 -8.22 -22.96
N SER A 208 5.93 -7.45 -23.08
CA SER A 208 6.73 -7.40 -24.32
C SER A 208 8.01 -8.24 -24.18
N PRO A 209 8.42 -8.99 -25.23
CA PRO A 209 9.73 -9.65 -25.24
C PRO A 209 10.90 -8.67 -25.08
N SER A 210 10.69 -7.39 -25.34
CA SER A 210 11.67 -6.32 -25.16
C SER A 210 11.68 -5.68 -23.77
N ASP A 211 10.70 -6.02 -22.91
CA ASP A 211 10.70 -5.52 -21.53
C ASP A 211 11.87 -6.12 -20.75
N VAL A 212 12.53 -5.30 -19.94
CA VAL A 212 13.73 -5.70 -19.20
C VAL A 212 13.35 -6.33 -17.87
N ALA A 213 12.39 -5.72 -17.18
CA ALA A 213 11.90 -6.18 -15.89
C ALA A 213 10.42 -5.79 -15.70
N ILE A 214 9.74 -6.55 -14.85
CA ILE A 214 8.38 -6.26 -14.37
C ILE A 214 8.42 -6.24 -12.85
N LEU A 215 7.94 -5.15 -12.26
CA LEU A 215 7.83 -4.95 -10.82
C LEU A 215 6.35 -4.81 -10.45
N LEU A 216 5.91 -5.62 -9.52
CA LEU A 216 4.52 -5.67 -9.09
C LEU A 216 4.43 -5.64 -7.57
N ASN A 217 3.43 -4.97 -7.08
CA ASN A 217 3.02 -5.03 -5.69
C ASN A 217 1.53 -5.35 -5.62
N SER A 218 1.18 -6.15 -4.65
CA SER A 218 -0.18 -6.52 -4.33
C SER A 218 -0.43 -6.24 -2.85
N VAL A 219 -1.56 -5.63 -2.54
CA VAL A 219 -1.96 -5.33 -1.17
C VAL A 219 -3.45 -5.59 -0.98
N PHE A 220 -3.79 -6.21 0.15
CA PHE A 220 -5.17 -6.38 0.57
C PHE A 220 -5.32 -6.08 2.05
N PHE A 221 -6.53 -5.68 2.44
CA PHE A 221 -6.91 -5.42 3.82
C PHE A 221 -8.28 -6.03 4.10
N LYS A 222 -8.37 -6.77 5.22
CA LYS A 222 -9.61 -7.36 5.69
C LYS A 222 -9.66 -7.29 7.21
N ALA A 223 -10.70 -6.66 7.75
CA ALA A 223 -10.86 -6.48 9.19
C ALA A 223 -12.33 -6.29 9.55
N GLN A 224 -12.70 -6.72 10.74
CA GLN A 224 -14.02 -6.46 11.31
C GLN A 224 -14.03 -5.13 12.08
N TRP A 225 -15.16 -4.42 12.06
CA TRP A 225 -15.35 -3.27 12.93
C TRP A 225 -15.23 -3.68 14.40
N HIS A 226 -14.67 -2.82 15.23
CA HIS A 226 -14.74 -2.98 16.68
C HIS A 226 -16.19 -2.97 17.17
N TYR A 227 -17.00 -2.04 16.61
CA TYR A 227 -18.45 -1.97 16.77
C TYR A 227 -19.10 -2.05 15.40
N GLY A 228 -19.65 -3.23 15.05
CA GLY A 228 -20.34 -3.43 13.79
C GLY A 228 -21.71 -2.74 13.75
N PHE A 229 -22.25 -2.61 12.56
CA PHE A 229 -23.59 -2.11 12.35
C PHE A 229 -24.62 -3.26 12.36
N GLU A 230 -25.81 -3.00 12.88
CA GLU A 230 -26.92 -3.94 12.79
C GLU A 230 -27.53 -3.88 11.38
N GLU A 231 -27.65 -5.01 10.68
CA GLU A 231 -28.18 -5.06 9.30
C GLU A 231 -29.62 -4.49 9.21
N GLN A 232 -30.43 -4.67 10.27
CA GLN A 232 -31.80 -4.14 10.35
C GLN A 232 -31.88 -2.61 10.40
N ASN A 233 -30.77 -1.93 10.75
CA ASN A 233 -30.67 -0.47 10.78
C ASN A 233 -30.13 0.10 9.47
N THR A 234 -29.83 -0.75 8.48
CA THR A 234 -29.43 -0.34 7.13
C THR A 234 -30.67 -0.09 6.29
N THR A 235 -30.84 1.14 5.81
CA THR A 235 -31.99 1.54 5.01
C THR A 235 -31.58 2.26 3.73
N MET A 236 -32.39 2.11 2.67
CA MET A 236 -32.15 2.81 1.40
C MET A 236 -32.47 4.30 1.55
N GLN A 237 -31.45 5.14 1.47
CA GLN A 237 -31.58 6.61 1.60
C GLN A 237 -31.00 7.32 0.39
N ASP A 238 -31.32 8.61 0.26
CA ASP A 238 -30.78 9.47 -0.80
C ASP A 238 -29.31 9.78 -0.51
N PHE A 239 -28.48 9.59 -1.52
CA PHE A 239 -27.11 10.06 -1.59
C PHE A 239 -27.01 11.06 -2.74
N THR A 240 -26.53 12.27 -2.45
CA THR A 240 -26.31 13.29 -3.47
C THR A 240 -24.95 13.06 -4.09
N THR A 241 -24.91 12.72 -5.37
CA THR A 241 -23.66 12.44 -6.12
C THR A 241 -22.86 13.71 -6.39
N ALA A 242 -21.62 13.56 -6.86
CA ALA A 242 -20.73 14.70 -7.16
C ALA A 242 -21.28 15.65 -8.26
N ASP A 243 -22.14 15.15 -9.14
CA ASP A 243 -22.84 15.94 -10.18
C ASP A 243 -24.19 16.49 -9.72
N GLY A 244 -24.55 16.33 -8.43
CA GLY A 244 -25.77 16.84 -7.81
C GLY A 244 -27.00 15.96 -7.99
N ASN A 245 -26.92 14.81 -8.67
CA ASN A 245 -28.01 13.86 -8.78
C ASN A 245 -28.24 13.11 -7.46
N LYS A 246 -29.42 12.56 -7.29
CA LYS A 246 -29.74 11.70 -6.14
C LYS A 246 -29.82 10.24 -6.56
N VAL A 247 -29.07 9.40 -5.86
CA VAL A 247 -29.11 7.94 -6.00
C VAL A 247 -29.50 7.30 -4.67
N LYS A 248 -30.12 6.13 -4.70
CA LYS A 248 -30.41 5.38 -3.49
C LYS A 248 -29.21 4.51 -3.11
N MET A 249 -28.73 4.68 -1.85
CA MET A 249 -27.66 3.85 -1.29
C MET A 249 -28.12 3.21 0.03
N PRO A 250 -27.66 1.99 0.33
CA PRO A 250 -27.93 1.35 1.62
C PRO A 250 -27.09 2.05 2.69
N MET A 251 -27.75 2.88 3.53
CA MET A 251 -27.10 3.63 4.59
C MET A 251 -27.14 2.83 5.90
N MET A 252 -26.00 2.38 6.37
CA MET A 252 -25.77 1.74 7.66
C MET A 252 -25.86 2.80 8.75
N ALA A 253 -26.59 2.54 9.83
CA ALA A 253 -26.79 3.50 10.90
C ALA A 253 -26.52 2.90 12.28
N GLN A 254 -25.86 3.66 13.16
CA GLN A 254 -25.68 3.33 14.57
C GLN A 254 -25.36 4.57 15.40
N ILE A 255 -25.52 4.45 16.73
CA ILE A 255 -25.03 5.44 17.70
C ILE A 255 -23.90 4.78 18.47
N VAL A 256 -22.70 5.36 18.42
CA VAL A 256 -21.49 4.78 19.02
C VAL A 256 -20.58 5.89 19.54
N THR A 257 -19.87 5.61 20.64
CA THR A 257 -18.79 6.48 21.10
C THR A 257 -17.54 6.22 20.28
N THR A 258 -17.13 7.21 19.49
CA THR A 258 -15.99 7.09 18.61
C THR A 258 -15.24 8.43 18.46
N GLU A 259 -14.05 8.42 17.88
CA GLU A 259 -13.26 9.63 17.62
C GLU A 259 -13.95 10.46 16.53
N TYR A 260 -14.28 11.71 16.86
CA TYR A 260 -14.95 12.66 15.97
C TYR A 260 -14.29 14.04 16.05
N LEU A 261 -14.32 14.74 14.94
CA LEU A 261 -13.93 16.14 14.79
C LEU A 261 -14.88 16.82 13.80
N LYS A 262 -15.19 18.07 14.07
CA LYS A 262 -15.81 18.98 13.10
C LYS A 262 -15.14 20.35 13.22
N ASP A 263 -14.61 20.83 12.09
CA ASP A 263 -14.10 22.18 11.96
C ASP A 263 -14.75 22.92 10.78
N GLU A 264 -14.19 24.05 10.36
CA GLU A 264 -14.74 24.87 9.28
C GLU A 264 -14.69 24.19 7.89
N THR A 265 -13.78 23.24 7.70
CA THR A 265 -13.50 22.60 6.39
C THR A 265 -13.96 21.14 6.32
N VAL A 266 -13.88 20.40 7.42
CA VAL A 266 -14.10 18.96 7.42
C VAL A 266 -14.81 18.47 8.67
N GLN A 267 -15.71 17.51 8.50
CA GLN A 267 -16.12 16.59 9.55
C GLN A 267 -15.37 15.30 9.38
N ALA A 268 -14.82 14.77 10.45
CA ALA A 268 -14.08 13.51 10.46
C ALA A 268 -14.60 12.57 11.53
N VAL A 269 -14.70 11.29 11.21
CA VAL A 269 -14.99 10.23 12.17
C VAL A 269 -14.05 9.07 11.92
N ARG A 270 -13.57 8.42 12.99
CA ARG A 270 -12.73 7.22 12.89
C ARG A 270 -13.49 6.03 13.45
N LEU A 271 -13.70 5.02 12.62
CA LEU A 271 -14.22 3.73 13.04
C LEU A 271 -13.07 2.75 13.28
N PRO A 272 -12.88 2.30 14.52
CA PRO A 272 -11.83 1.34 14.84
C PRO A 272 -12.17 -0.04 14.28
N TYR A 273 -11.16 -0.75 13.82
CA TYR A 273 -11.22 -2.19 13.57
C TYR A 273 -10.80 -2.94 14.82
N HIS A 274 -11.32 -4.13 15.04
CA HIS A 274 -11.01 -5.10 16.09
C HIS A 274 -10.60 -4.45 17.43
N ASP A 275 -9.30 -4.37 17.75
CA ASP A 275 -8.77 -3.79 18.99
C ASP A 275 -8.46 -2.28 18.90
N GLY A 276 -8.72 -1.67 17.73
CA GLY A 276 -8.55 -0.25 17.49
C GLY A 276 -7.16 0.17 17.02
N LYS A 277 -6.24 -0.76 16.78
CA LYS A 277 -4.91 -0.47 16.24
C LYS A 277 -4.98 0.00 14.79
N TYR A 278 -5.94 -0.48 14.04
CA TYR A 278 -6.33 0.05 12.73
C TYR A 278 -7.68 0.73 12.80
N GLY A 279 -7.92 1.68 11.90
CA GLY A 279 -9.21 2.31 11.77
C GLY A 279 -9.43 2.90 10.39
N MET A 280 -10.71 3.05 10.02
CA MET A 280 -11.10 3.80 8.85
C MET A 280 -11.53 5.20 9.26
N LEU A 281 -10.83 6.21 8.74
CA LEU A 281 -11.26 7.60 8.79
C LEU A 281 -12.21 7.89 7.64
N PHE A 282 -13.34 8.54 7.96
CA PHE A 282 -14.23 9.14 6.97
C PHE A 282 -14.12 10.65 7.10
N LEU A 283 -13.97 11.33 5.97
CA LEU A 283 -13.77 12.78 5.88
C LEU A 283 -14.84 13.37 4.97
N LEU A 284 -15.72 14.18 5.53
CA LEU A 284 -16.82 14.80 4.82
C LEU A 284 -16.62 16.32 4.82
N PRO A 285 -16.64 17.01 3.65
CA PRO A 285 -16.60 18.47 3.64
C PRO A 285 -17.67 19.07 4.54
N THR A 286 -17.33 20.04 5.39
CA THR A 286 -18.29 20.72 6.25
C THR A 286 -19.22 21.60 5.41
N ASN A 287 -18.67 22.27 4.40
CA ASN A 287 -19.45 23.00 3.41
C ASN A 287 -19.91 22.05 2.29
N GLU A 288 -21.22 21.92 2.10
CA GLU A 288 -21.82 21.04 1.10
C GLU A 288 -21.46 21.40 -0.36
N SER A 289 -21.08 22.66 -0.62
CA SER A 289 -20.63 23.10 -1.94
C SER A 289 -19.13 22.84 -2.20
N MET A 290 -18.36 22.45 -1.19
CA MET A 290 -16.96 22.12 -1.35
C MET A 290 -16.80 20.76 -2.03
N SER A 291 -16.10 20.70 -3.13
CA SER A 291 -15.76 19.46 -3.81
C SER A 291 -14.70 18.65 -3.05
N LEU A 292 -14.62 17.33 -3.31
CA LEU A 292 -13.55 16.49 -2.73
C LEU A 292 -12.16 16.89 -3.21
N ASN A 293 -12.01 17.43 -4.41
CA ASN A 293 -10.74 17.94 -4.91
C ASN A 293 -10.29 19.18 -4.13
N GLU A 294 -11.21 20.07 -3.79
CA GLU A 294 -10.93 21.22 -2.92
C GLU A 294 -10.53 20.74 -1.52
N LEU A 295 -11.27 19.80 -0.92
CA LEU A 295 -10.88 19.21 0.37
C LEU A 295 -9.49 18.57 0.30
N LEU A 296 -9.21 17.74 -0.71
CA LEU A 296 -7.89 17.14 -0.92
C LEU A 296 -6.76 18.18 -1.05
N SER A 297 -7.05 19.34 -1.64
CA SER A 297 -6.06 20.42 -1.78
C SER A 297 -5.65 21.02 -0.43
N THR A 298 -6.53 20.96 0.59
CA THR A 298 -6.23 21.45 1.94
C THR A 298 -5.46 20.45 2.79
N LEU A 299 -5.45 19.16 2.41
CA LEU A 299 -4.80 18.11 3.18
C LEU A 299 -3.30 18.05 2.88
N THR A 300 -2.48 18.47 3.84
CA THR A 300 -1.04 18.22 3.92
C THR A 300 -0.75 17.21 5.03
N ALA A 301 0.47 16.67 5.11
CA ALA A 301 0.85 15.80 6.24
C ALA A 301 0.64 16.46 7.59
N GLU A 302 1.02 17.75 7.70
CA GLU A 302 0.82 18.53 8.93
C GLU A 302 -0.68 18.69 9.26
N ARG A 303 -1.51 19.02 8.25
CA ARG A 303 -2.95 19.13 8.44
C ARG A 303 -3.59 17.79 8.81
N TRP A 304 -3.12 16.70 8.19
CA TRP A 304 -3.54 15.35 8.51
C TRP A 304 -3.25 15.00 9.98
N LYS A 305 -2.03 15.25 10.42
CA LYS A 305 -1.59 15.03 11.80
C LYS A 305 -2.41 15.83 12.81
N GLN A 306 -2.62 17.12 12.53
CA GLN A 306 -3.45 18.00 13.39
C GLN A 306 -4.90 17.53 13.42
N LEU A 307 -5.47 17.09 12.29
CA LEU A 307 -6.82 16.58 12.21
C LEU A 307 -6.99 15.38 13.13
N VAL A 308 -6.10 14.38 13.01
CA VAL A 308 -6.17 13.16 13.84
C VAL A 308 -5.92 13.48 15.33
N ALA A 309 -4.94 14.34 15.65
CA ALA A 309 -4.63 14.73 17.03
C ALA A 309 -5.77 15.48 17.74
N ASN A 310 -6.63 16.18 16.98
CA ASN A 310 -7.75 16.94 17.53
C ASN A 310 -9.09 16.16 17.54
N MET A 311 -9.10 14.89 17.12
CA MET A 311 -10.28 14.04 17.25
C MET A 311 -10.48 13.64 18.71
N HIS A 312 -11.72 13.65 19.18
CA HIS A 312 -12.07 13.30 20.53
C HIS A 312 -13.22 12.30 20.56
N LEU A 313 -13.24 11.44 21.58
CA LEU A 313 -14.34 10.49 21.79
C LEU A 313 -15.64 11.25 22.05
N GLN A 314 -16.63 10.99 21.20
CA GLN A 314 -17.97 11.56 21.32
C GLN A 314 -19.02 10.49 21.02
N ASN A 315 -20.15 10.56 21.71
CA ASN A 315 -21.33 9.76 21.37
C ASN A 315 -21.92 10.31 20.06
N THR A 316 -21.69 9.60 18.96
CA THR A 316 -21.93 10.08 17.59
C THR A 316 -23.00 9.23 16.93
N MET A 317 -24.00 9.87 16.35
CA MET A 317 -24.90 9.22 15.39
C MET A 317 -24.20 9.14 14.03
N LEU A 318 -24.05 7.91 13.54
CA LEU A 318 -23.39 7.60 12.28
C LEU A 318 -24.41 7.15 11.24
N GLN A 319 -24.30 7.70 10.02
CA GLN A 319 -24.91 7.14 8.81
C GLN A 319 -23.86 7.12 7.71
N ILE A 320 -23.45 5.90 7.31
CA ILE A 320 -22.40 5.66 6.32
C ILE A 320 -22.92 4.66 5.30
N PRO A 321 -22.77 4.91 3.99
CA PRO A 321 -23.25 3.96 3.00
C PRO A 321 -22.43 2.66 3.06
N ARG A 322 -23.08 1.51 2.80
CA ARG A 322 -22.40 0.30 2.35
C ARG A 322 -21.89 0.58 0.94
N PHE A 323 -20.63 0.25 0.67
CA PHE A 323 -20.04 0.47 -0.66
C PHE A 323 -19.00 -0.58 -1.01
N GLU A 324 -18.84 -0.76 -2.30
CA GLU A 324 -17.72 -1.47 -2.89
C GLU A 324 -17.04 -0.53 -3.88
N VAL A 325 -15.72 -0.52 -3.87
CA VAL A 325 -14.91 0.25 -4.80
C VAL A 325 -13.77 -0.61 -5.31
N SER A 326 -13.67 -0.73 -6.61
CA SER A 326 -12.56 -1.41 -7.31
C SER A 326 -11.92 -0.40 -8.26
N THR A 327 -10.61 -0.29 -8.19
CA THR A 327 -9.84 0.64 -9.03
C THR A 327 -8.65 -0.07 -9.65
N GLU A 328 -8.51 0.08 -10.96
CA GLU A 328 -7.26 -0.16 -11.67
C GLU A 328 -6.68 1.21 -12.03
N GLN A 329 -5.52 1.53 -11.45
CA GLN A 329 -4.88 2.83 -11.60
C GLN A 329 -3.54 2.68 -12.32
N TYR A 330 -3.38 3.34 -13.46
CA TYR A 330 -2.11 3.55 -14.12
C TYR A 330 -1.37 4.70 -13.44
N LEU A 331 -0.15 4.45 -12.99
CA LEU A 331 0.59 5.34 -12.10
C LEU A 331 1.61 6.22 -12.81
N LYS A 332 1.93 5.93 -14.07
CA LYS A 332 2.96 6.66 -14.83
C LYS A 332 2.68 8.16 -14.87
N ASP A 333 1.53 8.58 -15.39
CA ASP A 333 1.20 9.99 -15.57
C ASP A 333 1.09 10.76 -14.23
N PRO A 334 0.41 10.24 -13.18
CA PRO A 334 0.45 10.86 -11.86
C PRO A 334 1.87 11.03 -11.31
N LEU A 335 2.72 9.99 -11.39
CA LEU A 335 4.09 10.06 -10.89
C LEU A 335 4.96 11.01 -11.72
N MET A 336 4.79 11.06 -13.04
CA MET A 336 5.47 12.05 -13.89
C MET A 336 5.07 13.48 -13.50
N THR A 337 3.81 13.72 -13.18
CA THR A 337 3.33 15.02 -12.68
C THR A 337 3.94 15.35 -11.31
N MET A 338 4.17 14.34 -10.47
CA MET A 338 4.86 14.47 -9.19
C MET A 338 6.40 14.57 -9.32
N GLY A 339 6.94 14.59 -10.55
CA GLY A 339 8.36 14.81 -10.83
C GLY A 339 9.17 13.57 -11.20
N VAL A 340 8.61 12.35 -11.10
CA VAL A 340 9.29 11.11 -11.52
C VAL A 340 9.23 10.99 -13.03
N LYS A 341 10.24 11.49 -13.75
CA LYS A 341 10.29 11.52 -15.21
C LYS A 341 11.35 10.60 -15.77
N ALA A 342 12.56 10.68 -15.23
CA ALA A 342 13.72 9.92 -15.71
C ALA A 342 13.44 8.42 -15.67
N ALA A 343 12.83 7.90 -14.61
CA ALA A 343 12.51 6.48 -14.44
C ALA A 343 11.67 5.89 -15.59
N PHE A 344 10.84 6.71 -16.23
CA PHE A 344 9.97 6.32 -17.35
C PHE A 344 10.56 6.63 -18.74
N SER A 345 11.73 7.25 -18.78
CA SER A 345 12.41 7.63 -20.04
C SER A 345 13.47 6.59 -20.40
N ARG A 346 13.38 6.03 -21.59
CA ARG A 346 14.39 5.08 -22.11
C ARG A 346 15.80 5.66 -22.17
N PHE A 347 15.91 6.99 -22.29
CA PHE A 347 17.19 7.67 -22.50
C PHE A 347 17.79 8.26 -21.23
N ASP A 348 16.95 8.53 -20.22
CA ASP A 348 17.36 9.23 -19.00
C ASP A 348 17.35 8.34 -17.76
N ALA A 349 16.70 7.14 -17.84
CA ALA A 349 16.64 6.21 -16.73
C ALA A 349 18.03 5.65 -16.41
N ASP A 350 18.40 5.73 -15.15
CA ASP A 350 19.63 5.12 -14.61
C ASP A 350 19.25 4.16 -13.48
N PHE A 351 19.13 2.89 -13.83
CA PHE A 351 18.92 1.75 -12.92
C PHE A 351 20.13 0.80 -12.93
N SER A 352 21.33 1.37 -13.09
CA SER A 352 22.58 0.63 -13.20
C SER A 352 22.87 -0.28 -11.99
N GLY A 353 22.29 0.02 -10.82
CA GLY A 353 22.41 -0.83 -9.62
C GLY A 353 21.50 -2.06 -9.60
N MET A 354 20.51 -2.16 -10.49
CA MET A 354 19.54 -3.26 -10.47
C MET A 354 20.07 -4.54 -11.12
N LEU A 355 20.79 -4.43 -12.23
CA LEU A 355 21.18 -5.55 -13.08
C LEU A 355 22.65 -5.94 -12.88
N LYS A 356 22.98 -7.21 -13.15
CA LYS A 356 24.36 -7.70 -13.22
C LYS A 356 25.13 -7.02 -14.34
N ASP A 357 24.48 -6.81 -15.49
CA ASP A 357 25.02 -6.06 -16.63
C ASP A 357 24.37 -4.67 -16.66
N PRO A 358 25.05 -3.61 -16.19
CA PRO A 358 24.53 -2.26 -16.17
C PRO A 358 24.43 -1.63 -17.57
N SER A 359 24.96 -2.27 -18.62
CA SER A 359 24.85 -1.80 -19.99
C SER A 359 23.48 -2.06 -20.63
N ILE A 360 22.68 -2.95 -20.03
CA ILE A 360 21.29 -3.19 -20.48
C ILE A 360 20.42 -2.01 -20.03
N PRO A 361 19.83 -1.23 -20.98
CA PRO A 361 19.04 -0.07 -20.63
C PRO A 361 17.71 -0.51 -20.00
N LEU A 362 17.53 -0.18 -18.71
CA LEU A 362 16.31 -0.47 -17.97
C LEU A 362 15.56 0.84 -17.72
N PHE A 363 14.26 0.85 -18.03
CA PHE A 363 13.33 1.93 -17.71
C PHE A 363 11.96 1.32 -17.41
N ILE A 364 11.09 2.05 -16.73
CA ILE A 364 9.76 1.56 -16.32
C ILE A 364 8.78 1.83 -17.47
N ASN A 365 8.29 0.78 -18.10
CA ASN A 365 7.30 0.87 -19.17
C ASN A 365 5.87 0.93 -18.62
N LEU A 366 5.56 0.06 -17.66
CA LEU A 366 4.26 -0.09 -17.04
C LEU A 366 4.38 -0.05 -15.52
N MET A 367 3.56 0.78 -14.89
CA MET A 367 3.34 0.77 -13.44
C MET A 367 1.85 0.94 -13.19
N LYS A 368 1.22 -0.06 -12.59
CA LYS A 368 -0.20 -0.03 -12.27
C LYS A 368 -0.48 -0.69 -10.93
N GLN A 369 -1.60 -0.31 -10.35
CA GLN A 369 -2.13 -0.86 -9.11
C GLN A 369 -3.59 -1.25 -9.33
N ARG A 370 -3.99 -2.38 -8.80
CA ARG A 370 -5.39 -2.79 -8.72
C ARG A 370 -5.76 -3.05 -7.28
N ILE A 371 -6.84 -2.43 -6.82
CA ILE A 371 -7.34 -2.53 -5.44
C ILE A 371 -8.84 -2.70 -5.48
N GLN A 372 -9.33 -3.49 -4.54
CA GLN A 372 -10.75 -3.62 -4.24
C GLN A 372 -10.94 -3.46 -2.73
N ILE A 373 -11.91 -2.64 -2.33
CA ILE A 373 -12.35 -2.48 -0.94
C ILE A 373 -13.87 -2.59 -0.90
N THR A 374 -14.36 -3.45 -0.03
CA THR A 374 -15.79 -3.59 0.29
C THR A 374 -15.99 -3.19 1.75
N VAL A 375 -16.93 -2.30 2.01
CA VAL A 375 -17.32 -1.83 3.34
C VAL A 375 -18.76 -2.19 3.58
N ASP A 376 -19.02 -2.97 4.61
CA ASP A 376 -20.33 -3.42 5.02
C ASP A 376 -20.53 -3.28 6.55
N GLU A 377 -21.64 -3.80 7.06
CA GLU A 377 -22.02 -3.74 8.47
C GLU A 377 -21.01 -4.44 9.39
N LYS A 378 -20.25 -5.41 8.90
CA LYS A 378 -19.31 -6.23 9.67
C LYS A 378 -17.90 -5.66 9.66
N GLY A 379 -17.55 -4.89 8.62
CA GLY A 379 -16.20 -4.36 8.48
C GLY A 379 -15.79 -4.08 7.04
N THR A 380 -14.52 -4.24 6.80
CA THR A 380 -13.93 -4.24 5.46
C THR A 380 -13.63 -5.67 5.06
N MET A 381 -14.36 -6.22 4.07
CA MET A 381 -14.26 -7.60 3.56
C MET A 381 -14.37 -8.70 4.64
N ALA A 382 -15.20 -8.51 5.66
CA ALA A 382 -15.31 -9.41 6.82
C ALA A 382 -16.42 -10.45 6.70
N ALA A 383 -16.16 -11.67 7.17
CA ALA A 383 -17.14 -12.70 7.42
C ALA A 383 -17.17 -13.05 8.91
N SER A 384 -18.32 -12.83 9.56
CA SER A 384 -18.82 -13.27 10.88
C SER A 384 -18.48 -12.46 12.15
N ALA A 385 -19.52 -12.45 13.01
CA ALA A 385 -19.65 -12.07 14.42
C ALA A 385 -19.41 -10.60 14.81
N THR A 386 -20.55 -9.89 14.93
CA THR A 386 -20.61 -8.49 15.40
C THR A 386 -20.91 -8.44 16.89
N VAL A 387 -20.13 -7.66 17.65
CA VAL A 387 -20.53 -7.21 18.99
C VAL A 387 -21.08 -5.79 18.85
N SER A 388 -22.39 -5.62 18.98
CA SER A 388 -22.99 -4.29 19.01
C SER A 388 -23.16 -3.81 20.45
N THR A 389 -22.56 -2.68 20.78
CA THR A 389 -22.85 -1.96 22.02
C THR A 389 -23.72 -0.73 21.67
N VAL A 390 -25.00 -0.84 21.96
CA VAL A 390 -25.92 0.31 21.87
C VAL A 390 -25.65 1.21 23.07
N THR A 391 -25.12 2.40 22.82
CA THR A 391 -25.02 3.45 23.85
C THR A 391 -26.40 4.08 24.08
N THR A 392 -26.93 3.99 25.30
CA THR A 392 -28.16 4.66 25.70
C THR A 392 -27.85 6.10 26.07
N GLY A 393 -28.02 7.03 25.12
CA GLY A 393 -27.83 8.46 25.36
C GLY A 393 -28.14 9.28 24.11
N LYS A 394 -28.49 10.55 24.30
CA LYS A 394 -28.68 11.47 23.17
C LYS A 394 -27.32 11.69 22.48
N PRO A 395 -27.23 11.54 21.15
CA PRO A 395 -25.97 11.81 20.43
C PRO A 395 -25.50 13.25 20.67
N GLN A 396 -24.19 13.41 20.86
CA GLN A 396 -23.51 14.71 20.99
C GLN A 396 -23.06 15.24 19.62
N ALA A 397 -22.81 14.32 18.69
CA ALA A 397 -22.41 14.63 17.31
C ALA A 397 -23.20 13.80 16.31
N GLU A 398 -23.17 14.24 15.06
CA GLU A 398 -23.81 13.58 13.93
C GLU A 398 -22.85 13.57 12.75
N PHE A 399 -22.68 12.39 12.13
CA PHE A 399 -21.91 12.21 10.91
C PHE A 399 -22.76 11.45 9.89
N VAL A 400 -23.20 12.14 8.84
CA VAL A 400 -24.06 11.59 7.79
C VAL A 400 -23.35 11.70 6.44
N ALA A 401 -22.80 10.60 5.96
CA ALA A 401 -22.10 10.51 4.67
C ALA A 401 -23.09 10.29 3.52
N ASN A 402 -23.99 11.23 3.31
CA ASN A 402 -25.03 11.21 2.26
C ASN A 402 -24.67 12.03 1.01
N ARG A 403 -23.40 12.38 0.87
CA ARG A 403 -22.79 13.10 -0.25
C ARG A 403 -21.32 12.71 -0.37
N PRO A 404 -20.57 13.15 -1.42
CA PRO A 404 -19.19 12.74 -1.63
C PRO A 404 -18.29 12.91 -0.41
N PHE A 405 -17.52 11.87 -0.10
CA PHE A 405 -16.61 11.84 1.04
C PHE A 405 -15.31 11.13 0.69
N LEU A 406 -14.24 11.43 1.45
CA LEU A 406 -13.00 10.67 1.45
C LEU A 406 -13.02 9.63 2.55
N PHE A 407 -12.30 8.54 2.36
CA PHE A 407 -11.99 7.59 3.41
C PHE A 407 -10.52 7.21 3.39
N ALA A 408 -9.96 6.83 4.53
CA ALA A 408 -8.60 6.32 4.62
C ALA A 408 -8.51 5.22 5.68
N ILE A 409 -7.80 4.13 5.38
CA ILE A 409 -7.42 3.12 6.37
C ILE A 409 -6.05 3.49 6.91
N THR A 410 -5.94 3.60 8.23
CA THR A 410 -4.72 4.05 8.91
C THR A 410 -4.34 3.13 10.07
N GLU A 411 -3.05 3.04 10.34
CA GLU A 411 -2.53 2.54 11.60
C GLU A 411 -2.63 3.66 12.66
N LYS A 412 -3.03 3.32 13.89
CA LYS A 412 -3.45 4.32 14.88
C LYS A 412 -2.29 5.10 15.48
N ASP A 413 -1.23 4.41 15.88
CA ASP A 413 -0.17 5.01 16.69
C ASP A 413 0.75 5.91 15.85
N SER A 414 1.01 5.52 14.60
CA SER A 414 1.81 6.30 13.64
C SER A 414 1.00 7.23 12.75
N ASN A 415 -0.31 7.00 12.63
CA ASN A 415 -1.19 7.64 11.64
C ASN A 415 -0.81 7.36 10.18
N LEU A 416 -0.08 6.27 9.93
CA LEU A 416 0.33 5.84 8.60
C LEU A 416 -0.91 5.55 7.73
N ILE A 417 -0.97 6.17 6.56
CA ILE A 417 -2.02 5.94 5.57
C ILE A 417 -1.67 4.69 4.75
N LEU A 418 -2.49 3.64 4.88
CA LEU A 418 -2.36 2.41 4.09
C LEU A 418 -3.15 2.50 2.79
N PHE A 419 -4.40 2.96 2.90
CA PHE A 419 -5.33 3.15 1.78
C PHE A 419 -5.99 4.51 1.91
N ILE A 420 -6.30 5.10 0.77
CA ILE A 420 -7.10 6.31 0.70
C ILE A 420 -7.98 6.26 -0.54
N GLY A 421 -9.22 6.71 -0.41
CA GLY A 421 -10.18 6.69 -1.51
C GLY A 421 -11.24 7.77 -1.38
N LYS A 422 -12.07 7.83 -2.40
CA LYS A 422 -13.24 8.70 -2.45
C LYS A 422 -14.47 7.92 -2.91
N ILE A 423 -15.60 8.26 -2.32
CA ILE A 423 -16.93 7.83 -2.76
C ILE A 423 -17.66 9.07 -3.27
N SER A 424 -18.02 9.04 -4.54
CA SER A 424 -18.75 10.14 -5.23
C SER A 424 -20.21 9.80 -5.51
N GLY A 425 -20.62 8.55 -5.22
CA GLY A 425 -21.95 8.02 -5.52
C GLY A 425 -22.14 7.62 -6.98
N GLN A 426 -21.10 7.68 -7.79
CA GLN A 426 -21.07 7.18 -9.17
C GLN A 426 -20.21 5.93 -9.21
N SER A 427 -20.73 4.85 -9.78
CA SER A 427 -20.00 3.58 -10.01
C SER A 427 -19.09 3.67 -11.24
#